data_5483778636fa4656147d289a0deba031
#
_entry.id   5483778636fa4656147d289a0deba031
#
_cell.length_a   1.000
_cell.length_b   1.000
_cell.length_c   1.000
_cell.angle_alpha   90.00
_cell.angle_beta   90.00
_cell.angle_gamma   90.00
#
_symmetry.space_group_name_H-M   'P 1'
#
loop_
_entity.id
_entity.type
_entity.pdbx_description
1 polymer ?
#
loop_
_entity_poly.entity_id
_entity_poly.type
_entity_poly.pdbx_seq_one_letter_code
_entity_poly.pdbx_strand_id
1 'polypeptide(L)'
;MAKTLAQLRIQIDAADRELLALLNRRAELANEVGEIKRAEGSPVFRPEREAEVIHGLQSSNPGPLKPGNVASIWREIMSACRALEAPQRIAYLGPSGTFSEEAALRFFGTSIEHVPCVNFDEVFRATAAGTAEFGVVPVENSTEGVVARSLDLFLNSPLHIVGETSLLVRHN
;
A
#
# COMPACT_ATOMS: atom_id res chain seq x y z
N MET A 1 26.37 -1.64 -35.06
CA MET A 1 25.52 -0.51 -35.52
C MET A 1 24.66 -0.02 -34.36
N ALA A 2 24.55 1.29 -34.15
CA ALA A 2 23.63 1.84 -33.13
C ALA A 2 22.17 1.61 -33.57
N LYS A 3 21.31 1.25 -32.59
CA LYS A 3 19.88 1.05 -32.87
C LYS A 3 19.21 2.39 -33.17
N THR A 4 18.27 2.42 -34.09
CA THR A 4 17.46 3.61 -34.37
C THR A 4 16.38 3.79 -33.28
N LEU A 5 15.87 5.01 -33.14
CA LEU A 5 14.77 5.31 -32.20
C LEU A 5 13.53 4.43 -32.48
N ALA A 6 13.21 4.22 -33.76
CA ALA A 6 12.08 3.36 -34.14
C ALA A 6 12.29 1.91 -33.68
N GLN A 7 13.48 1.36 -33.84
CA GLN A 7 13.82 0.00 -33.40
C GLN A 7 13.75 -0.14 -31.87
N LEU A 8 14.19 0.89 -31.12
CA LEU A 8 14.10 0.89 -29.67
C LEU A 8 12.65 0.94 -29.18
N ARG A 9 11.78 1.75 -29.81
CA ARG A 9 10.35 1.81 -29.49
C ARG A 9 9.66 0.46 -29.70
N ILE A 10 9.93 -0.22 -30.81
CA ILE A 10 9.38 -1.57 -31.07
C ILE A 10 9.82 -2.56 -29.98
N GLN A 11 11.07 -2.45 -29.48
CA GLN A 11 11.55 -3.31 -28.40
C GLN A 11 10.89 -2.99 -27.07
N ILE A 12 10.62 -1.71 -26.77
CA ILE A 12 9.87 -1.29 -25.58
C ILE A 12 8.45 -1.83 -25.65
N ASP A 13 7.75 -1.65 -26.77
CA ASP A 13 6.38 -2.17 -26.95
C ASP A 13 6.30 -3.70 -26.81
N ALA A 14 7.35 -4.42 -27.20
CA ALA A 14 7.42 -5.87 -26.99
C ALA A 14 7.60 -6.20 -25.50
N ALA A 15 8.52 -5.52 -24.81
CA ALA A 15 8.74 -5.69 -23.37
C ALA A 15 7.49 -5.35 -22.54
N ASP A 16 6.74 -4.31 -22.93
CA ASP A 16 5.49 -3.93 -22.26
C ASP A 16 4.42 -5.01 -22.37
N ARG A 17 4.31 -5.67 -23.54
CA ARG A 17 3.38 -6.81 -23.72
C ARG A 17 3.78 -8.01 -22.87
N GLU A 18 5.06 -8.32 -22.76
CA GLU A 18 5.55 -9.40 -21.90
C GLU A 18 5.32 -9.07 -20.41
N LEU A 19 5.59 -7.83 -20.02
CA LEU A 19 5.34 -7.35 -18.67
C LEU A 19 3.86 -7.46 -18.31
N LEU A 20 2.95 -7.02 -19.19
CA LEU A 20 1.51 -7.13 -18.97
C LEU A 20 1.06 -8.59 -18.80
N ALA A 21 1.58 -9.51 -19.60
CA ALA A 21 1.28 -10.93 -19.49
C ALA A 21 1.75 -11.50 -18.12
N LEU A 22 2.95 -11.12 -17.68
CA LEU A 22 3.49 -11.53 -16.38
C LEU A 22 2.69 -10.93 -15.20
N LEU A 23 2.24 -9.69 -15.32
CA LEU A 23 1.40 -9.04 -14.31
C LEU A 23 0.03 -9.73 -14.19
N ASN A 24 -0.62 -10.08 -15.31
CA ASN A 24 -1.87 -10.83 -15.30
C ASN A 24 -1.70 -12.22 -14.67
N ARG A 25 -0.64 -12.95 -15.04
CA ARG A 25 -0.33 -14.24 -14.42
C ARG A 25 -0.10 -14.11 -12.91
N ARG A 26 0.59 -13.05 -12.46
CA ARG A 26 0.77 -12.78 -11.03
C ARG A 26 -0.56 -12.49 -10.34
N ALA A 27 -1.45 -11.76 -10.97
CA ALA A 27 -2.78 -11.46 -10.45
C ALA A 27 -3.64 -12.73 -10.30
N GLU A 28 -3.60 -13.63 -11.28
CA GLU A 28 -4.27 -14.94 -11.21
C GLU A 28 -3.77 -15.77 -10.01
N LEU A 29 -2.44 -15.88 -9.85
CA LEU A 29 -1.83 -16.57 -8.70
C LEU A 29 -2.18 -15.90 -7.36
N ALA A 30 -2.28 -14.57 -7.30
CA ALA A 30 -2.71 -13.87 -6.10
C ALA A 30 -4.17 -14.19 -5.76
N ASN A 31 -5.05 -14.26 -6.74
CA ASN A 31 -6.44 -14.68 -6.56
C ASN A 31 -6.54 -16.10 -5.97
N GLU A 32 -5.78 -17.06 -6.51
CA GLU A 32 -5.74 -18.44 -5.98
C GLU A 32 -5.28 -18.46 -4.52
N VAL A 33 -4.25 -17.68 -4.17
CA VAL A 33 -3.80 -17.50 -2.78
C VAL A 33 -4.90 -16.89 -1.91
N GLY A 34 -5.63 -15.90 -2.44
CA GLY A 34 -6.76 -15.26 -1.75
C GLY A 34 -7.88 -16.24 -1.44
N GLU A 35 -8.20 -17.17 -2.36
CA GLU A 35 -9.19 -18.23 -2.12
C GLU A 35 -8.77 -19.17 -0.97
N ILE A 36 -7.51 -19.57 -0.95
CA ILE A 36 -6.96 -20.43 0.12
C ILE A 36 -7.03 -19.68 1.46
N LYS A 37 -6.58 -18.41 1.52
CA LYS A 37 -6.61 -17.62 2.74
C LYS A 37 -8.03 -17.43 3.28
N ARG A 38 -9.01 -17.19 2.40
CA ARG A 38 -10.42 -17.09 2.81
C ARG A 38 -10.95 -18.38 3.41
N ALA A 39 -10.58 -19.53 2.83
CA ALA A 39 -10.96 -20.83 3.36
C ALA A 39 -10.32 -21.13 4.73
N GLU A 40 -9.11 -20.62 4.98
CA GLU A 40 -8.38 -20.77 6.23
C GLU A 40 -8.68 -19.67 7.27
N GLY A 41 -9.45 -18.63 6.92
CA GLY A 41 -9.69 -17.47 7.77
C GLY A 41 -8.44 -16.58 7.99
N SER A 42 -7.46 -16.68 7.10
CA SER A 42 -6.21 -15.93 7.19
C SER A 42 -6.35 -14.50 6.60
N PRO A 43 -5.65 -13.49 7.14
CA PRO A 43 -5.75 -12.13 6.65
C PRO A 43 -5.20 -12.01 5.22
N VAL A 44 -5.91 -11.22 4.39
CA VAL A 44 -5.49 -10.93 3.00
C VAL A 44 -4.21 -10.10 3.00
N PHE A 45 -4.17 -9.02 3.78
CA PHE A 45 -3.03 -8.12 3.88
C PHE A 45 -2.03 -8.60 4.93
N ARG A 46 -0.80 -8.77 4.51
CA ARG A 46 0.35 -9.15 5.34
C ARG A 46 1.53 -8.24 5.02
N PRO A 47 1.64 -7.09 5.72
CA PRO A 47 2.66 -6.08 5.44
C PRO A 47 4.09 -6.62 5.55
N GLU A 48 4.35 -7.54 6.49
CA GLU A 48 5.63 -8.21 6.63
C GLU A 48 6.02 -8.99 5.37
N ARG A 49 5.05 -9.70 4.76
CA ARG A 49 5.30 -10.47 3.52
C ARG A 49 5.55 -9.57 2.33
N GLU A 50 4.85 -8.45 2.23
CA GLU A 50 5.08 -7.47 1.17
C GLU A 50 6.46 -6.81 1.30
N ALA A 51 6.87 -6.48 2.52
CA ALA A 51 8.20 -5.96 2.78
C ALA A 51 9.31 -6.97 2.38
N GLU A 52 9.14 -8.25 2.71
CA GLU A 52 10.07 -9.32 2.28
C GLU A 52 10.19 -9.41 0.76
N VAL A 53 9.04 -9.38 0.04
CA VAL A 53 9.03 -9.44 -1.43
C VAL A 53 9.76 -8.24 -2.02
N ILE A 54 9.46 -7.04 -1.55
CA ILE A 54 10.11 -5.80 -2.03
C ILE A 54 11.61 -5.87 -1.76
N HIS A 55 12.02 -6.24 -0.55
CA HIS A 55 13.44 -6.33 -0.17
C HIS A 55 14.18 -7.36 -1.03
N GLY A 56 13.60 -8.52 -1.26
CA GLY A 56 14.16 -9.57 -2.12
C GLY A 56 14.39 -9.07 -3.55
N LEU A 57 13.41 -8.37 -4.11
CA LEU A 57 13.50 -7.80 -5.45
C LEU A 57 14.52 -6.67 -5.57
N GLN A 58 14.59 -5.80 -4.55
CA GLN A 58 15.60 -4.75 -4.50
C GLN A 58 17.02 -5.33 -4.44
N SER A 59 17.23 -6.36 -3.61
CA SER A 59 18.52 -7.01 -3.40
C SER A 59 18.98 -7.82 -4.62
N SER A 60 18.06 -8.39 -5.39
CA SER A 60 18.36 -9.21 -6.56
C SER A 60 18.34 -8.43 -7.89
N ASN A 61 18.03 -7.14 -7.88
CA ASN A 61 17.92 -6.33 -9.09
C ASN A 61 19.30 -5.98 -9.68
N PRO A 62 19.71 -6.56 -10.82
CA PRO A 62 20.97 -6.23 -11.48
C PRO A 62 20.85 -5.05 -12.47
N GLY A 63 19.62 -4.54 -12.64
CA GLY A 63 19.29 -3.56 -13.68
C GLY A 63 19.42 -2.11 -13.25
N PRO A 64 19.07 -1.17 -14.11
CA PRO A 64 19.22 0.26 -13.90
C PRO A 64 18.15 0.87 -12.99
N LEU A 65 17.10 0.14 -12.61
CA LEU A 65 16.06 0.66 -11.72
C LEU A 65 16.63 0.86 -10.31
N LYS A 66 16.43 2.06 -9.76
CA LYS A 66 16.83 2.36 -8.38
C LYS A 66 15.96 1.56 -7.39
N PRO A 67 16.49 1.18 -6.21
CA PRO A 67 15.73 0.43 -5.21
C PRO A 67 14.38 1.07 -4.84
N GLY A 68 14.33 2.40 -4.71
CA GLY A 68 13.08 3.13 -4.44
C GLY A 68 12.03 2.97 -5.54
N ASN A 69 12.44 2.95 -6.81
CA ASN A 69 11.53 2.74 -7.94
C ASN A 69 10.99 1.30 -7.94
N VAL A 70 11.85 0.31 -7.67
CA VAL A 70 11.43 -1.08 -7.51
C VAL A 70 10.36 -1.19 -6.42
N ALA A 71 10.61 -0.60 -5.24
CA ALA A 71 9.64 -0.61 -4.14
C ALA A 71 8.29 0.00 -4.53
N SER A 72 8.30 1.16 -5.20
CA SER A 72 7.07 1.85 -5.60
C SER A 72 6.26 1.03 -6.62
N ILE A 73 6.92 0.50 -7.65
CA ILE A 73 6.27 -0.33 -8.67
C ILE A 73 5.63 -1.58 -8.04
N TRP A 74 6.39 -2.31 -7.20
CA TRP A 74 5.87 -3.53 -6.60
C TRP A 74 4.76 -3.29 -5.59
N ARG A 75 4.78 -2.16 -4.87
CA ARG A 75 3.67 -1.78 -4.00
C ARG A 75 2.37 -1.61 -4.78
N GLU A 76 2.41 -0.93 -5.93
CA GLU A 76 1.23 -0.77 -6.78
C GLU A 76 0.76 -2.09 -7.40
N ILE A 77 1.67 -2.93 -7.86
CA ILE A 77 1.33 -4.26 -8.36
C ILE A 77 0.65 -5.10 -7.26
N MET A 78 1.17 -5.08 -6.03
CA MET A 78 0.58 -5.82 -4.92
C MET A 78 -0.76 -5.23 -4.49
N SER A 79 -0.88 -3.90 -4.46
CA SER A 79 -2.13 -3.21 -4.18
C SER A 79 -3.23 -3.60 -5.17
N ALA A 80 -2.93 -3.56 -6.47
CA ALA A 80 -3.86 -3.97 -7.51
C ALA A 80 -4.29 -5.45 -7.37
N CYS A 81 -3.35 -6.34 -7.06
CA CYS A 81 -3.68 -7.76 -6.85
C CYS A 81 -4.55 -7.98 -5.61
N ARG A 82 -4.29 -7.28 -4.49
CA ARG A 82 -5.14 -7.36 -3.29
C ARG A 82 -6.56 -6.89 -3.55
N ALA A 83 -6.71 -5.81 -4.33
CA ALA A 83 -8.04 -5.29 -4.69
C ALA A 83 -8.89 -6.31 -5.48
N LEU A 84 -8.26 -7.24 -6.21
CA LEU A 84 -8.94 -8.35 -6.86
C LEU A 84 -9.39 -9.44 -5.85
N GLU A 85 -8.65 -9.64 -4.76
CA GLU A 85 -9.00 -10.60 -3.73
C GLU A 85 -10.18 -10.09 -2.86
N ALA A 86 -10.08 -8.85 -2.37
CA ALA A 86 -11.13 -8.12 -1.64
C ALA A 86 -10.80 -6.62 -1.64
N PRO A 87 -11.77 -5.73 -1.87
CA PRO A 87 -11.58 -4.30 -1.69
C PRO A 87 -11.12 -3.99 -0.26
N GLN A 88 -10.04 -3.23 -0.11
CA GLN A 88 -9.53 -2.82 1.20
C GLN A 88 -10.02 -1.42 1.55
N ARG A 89 -10.90 -1.32 2.55
CA ARG A 89 -11.41 -0.05 3.06
C ARG A 89 -10.47 0.48 4.12
N ILE A 90 -9.92 1.68 3.88
CA ILE A 90 -8.94 2.31 4.77
C ILE A 90 -9.53 3.58 5.34
N ALA A 91 -9.72 3.61 6.67
CA ALA A 91 -10.15 4.80 7.40
C ALA A 91 -8.97 5.72 7.68
N TYR A 92 -9.14 7.01 7.47
CA TYR A 92 -8.12 8.02 7.78
C TYR A 92 -8.78 9.37 8.09
N LEU A 93 -8.02 10.27 8.74
CA LEU A 93 -8.51 11.61 9.00
C LEU A 93 -8.67 12.38 7.67
N GLY A 94 -9.94 12.67 7.32
CA GLY A 94 -10.32 13.45 6.15
C GLY A 94 -10.11 14.96 6.33
N PRO A 95 -10.50 15.73 5.33
CA PRO A 95 -11.04 15.31 4.04
C PRO A 95 -10.00 14.64 3.13
N SER A 96 -10.38 14.29 1.90
CA SER A 96 -9.42 13.86 0.87
C SER A 96 -8.40 14.97 0.59
N GLY A 97 -7.17 14.59 0.22
CA GLY A 97 -6.03 15.50 0.01
C GLY A 97 -5.23 15.79 1.29
N THR A 98 -5.48 15.09 2.40
CA THR A 98 -4.73 15.23 3.65
C THR A 98 -3.45 14.38 3.68
N PHE A 99 -2.52 14.71 4.57
CA PHE A 99 -1.34 13.86 4.83
C PHE A 99 -1.71 12.47 5.33
N SER A 100 -2.85 12.32 5.99
CA SER A 100 -3.34 11.01 6.44
C SER A 100 -3.76 10.13 5.24
N GLU A 101 -4.37 10.72 4.21
CA GLU A 101 -4.64 10.02 2.95
C GLU A 101 -3.34 9.66 2.23
N GLU A 102 -2.38 10.60 2.13
CA GLU A 102 -1.08 10.32 1.53
C GLU A 102 -0.35 9.17 2.25
N ALA A 103 -0.42 9.12 3.58
CA ALA A 103 0.12 8.02 4.36
C ALA A 103 -0.57 6.70 4.04
N ALA A 104 -1.90 6.69 3.90
CA ALA A 104 -2.67 5.52 3.52
C ALA A 104 -2.24 5.01 2.14
N LEU A 105 -2.21 5.88 1.14
CA LEU A 105 -1.77 5.54 -0.23
C LEU A 105 -0.31 5.04 -0.27
N ARG A 106 0.57 5.67 0.51
CA ARG A 106 1.97 5.26 0.59
C ARG A 106 2.16 3.88 1.21
N PHE A 107 1.32 3.51 2.17
CA PHE A 107 1.42 2.23 2.88
C PHE A 107 0.71 1.10 2.14
N PHE A 108 -0.53 1.35 1.68
CA PHE A 108 -1.39 0.34 1.07
C PHE A 108 -1.33 0.31 -0.46
N GLY A 109 -0.82 1.36 -1.12
CA GLY A 109 -0.93 1.58 -2.57
C GLY A 109 -2.26 2.24 -2.94
N THR A 110 -2.49 2.43 -4.24
CA THR A 110 -3.61 3.26 -4.73
C THR A 110 -4.93 2.50 -4.91
N SER A 111 -4.89 1.16 -4.94
CA SER A 111 -6.10 0.33 -5.17
C SER A 111 -6.84 0.03 -3.86
N ILE A 112 -7.20 1.07 -3.12
CA ILE A 112 -7.94 1.01 -1.84
C ILE A 112 -9.29 1.72 -1.96
N GLU A 113 -10.24 1.37 -1.07
CA GLU A 113 -11.46 2.13 -0.87
C GLU A 113 -11.27 3.12 0.29
N HIS A 114 -11.53 4.39 0.01
CA HIS A 114 -11.29 5.48 0.94
C HIS A 114 -12.44 5.66 1.91
N VAL A 115 -12.16 5.71 3.21
CA VAL A 115 -13.12 5.99 4.28
C VAL A 115 -12.63 7.24 5.06
N PRO A 116 -12.86 8.47 4.52
CA PRO A 116 -12.46 9.69 5.20
C PRO A 116 -13.34 9.92 6.43
N CYS A 117 -12.69 10.11 7.59
CA CYS A 117 -13.34 10.31 8.89
C CYS A 117 -13.16 11.76 9.35
N VAL A 118 -14.10 12.27 10.16
CA VAL A 118 -14.07 13.67 10.63
C VAL A 118 -13.11 13.88 11.80
N ASN A 119 -12.74 12.83 12.52
CA ASN A 119 -11.80 12.86 13.64
C ASN A 119 -11.15 11.48 13.87
N PHE A 120 -10.14 11.42 14.75
CA PHE A 120 -9.43 10.18 15.06
C PHE A 120 -10.34 9.14 15.75
N ASP A 121 -11.26 9.57 16.61
CA ASP A 121 -12.23 8.67 17.28
C ASP A 121 -13.07 7.90 16.27
N GLU A 122 -13.44 8.56 15.16
CA GLU A 122 -14.18 7.91 14.08
C GLU A 122 -13.32 6.92 13.31
N VAL A 123 -12.04 7.23 13.06
CA VAL A 123 -11.09 6.28 12.44
C VAL A 123 -11.01 5.00 13.28
N PHE A 124 -10.79 5.13 14.60
CA PHE A 124 -10.73 3.99 15.51
C PHE A 124 -12.05 3.22 15.56
N ARG A 125 -13.18 3.92 15.60
CA ARG A 125 -14.51 3.31 15.63
C ARG A 125 -14.82 2.57 14.34
N ALA A 126 -14.54 3.15 13.16
CA ALA A 126 -14.75 2.53 11.86
C ALA A 126 -13.93 1.24 11.73
N THR A 127 -12.69 1.26 12.21
CA THR A 127 -11.80 0.10 12.18
C THR A 127 -12.24 -0.96 13.18
N ALA A 128 -12.59 -0.60 14.40
CA ALA A 128 -13.05 -1.55 15.43
C ALA A 128 -14.41 -2.19 15.08
N ALA A 129 -15.28 -1.46 14.37
CA ALA A 129 -16.57 -1.97 13.91
C ALA A 129 -16.47 -2.81 12.61
N GLY A 130 -15.28 -2.90 11.97
CA GLY A 130 -15.12 -3.59 10.70
C GLY A 130 -15.72 -2.84 9.48
N THR A 131 -16.10 -1.57 9.65
CA THR A 131 -16.50 -0.71 8.52
C THR A 131 -15.30 -0.38 7.63
N ALA A 132 -14.11 -0.32 8.21
CA ALA A 132 -12.83 -0.30 7.53
C ALA A 132 -11.95 -1.43 8.04
N GLU A 133 -11.15 -2.03 7.17
CA GLU A 133 -10.20 -3.10 7.55
C GLU A 133 -9.00 -2.52 8.32
N PHE A 134 -8.60 -1.29 8.00
CA PHE A 134 -7.48 -0.61 8.64
C PHE A 134 -7.80 0.86 8.89
N GLY A 135 -7.14 1.43 9.90
CA GLY A 135 -7.16 2.86 10.20
C GLY A 135 -5.75 3.44 10.13
N VAL A 136 -5.63 4.64 9.58
CA VAL A 136 -4.37 5.39 9.51
C VAL A 136 -4.51 6.66 10.33
N VAL A 137 -3.65 6.80 11.35
CA VAL A 137 -3.62 7.95 12.23
C VAL A 137 -2.18 8.44 12.45
N PRO A 138 -1.96 9.76 12.57
CA PRO A 138 -0.65 10.29 12.90
C PRO A 138 -0.34 10.03 14.36
N VAL A 139 0.92 9.72 14.67
CA VAL A 139 1.41 9.55 16.04
C VAL A 139 2.39 10.65 16.45
N GLU A 140 3.08 11.23 15.48
CA GLU A 140 4.05 12.30 15.71
C GLU A 140 4.11 13.26 14.50
N ASN A 141 4.32 14.52 14.79
CA ASN A 141 4.62 15.57 13.83
C ASN A 141 5.89 16.28 14.29
N SER A 142 6.87 16.46 13.39
CA SER A 142 8.15 17.10 13.72
C SER A 142 8.02 18.55 14.23
N THR A 143 6.93 19.23 13.93
CA THR A 143 6.67 20.62 14.36
C THR A 143 5.89 20.69 15.67
N GLU A 144 4.87 19.85 15.82
CA GLU A 144 3.94 19.89 16.98
C GLU A 144 4.24 18.77 18.00
N GLY A 145 5.13 17.84 17.66
CA GLY A 145 5.49 16.71 18.50
C GLY A 145 4.45 15.58 18.47
N VAL A 146 4.26 14.94 19.60
CA VAL A 146 3.41 13.76 19.77
C VAL A 146 1.93 14.12 19.63
N VAL A 147 1.18 13.33 18.86
CA VAL A 147 -0.29 13.45 18.75
C VAL A 147 -0.94 12.66 19.88
N ALA A 148 -1.09 13.33 21.04
CA ALA A 148 -1.57 12.72 22.28
C ALA A 148 -2.91 11.98 22.09
N ARG A 149 -3.85 12.54 21.30
CA ARG A 149 -5.16 11.92 21.07
C ARG A 149 -5.05 10.54 20.43
N SER A 150 -4.15 10.36 19.45
CA SER A 150 -3.93 9.05 18.84
C SER A 150 -3.39 8.03 19.85
N LEU A 151 -2.45 8.45 20.72
CA LEU A 151 -1.90 7.58 21.76
C LEU A 151 -2.96 7.18 22.80
N ASP A 152 -3.80 8.13 23.26
CA ASP A 152 -4.89 7.85 24.19
C ASP A 152 -5.89 6.84 23.60
N LEU A 153 -6.19 6.95 22.30
CA LEU A 153 -7.08 6.01 21.61
C LEU A 153 -6.46 4.62 21.50
N PHE A 154 -5.15 4.50 21.23
CA PHE A 154 -4.46 3.21 21.24
C PHE A 154 -4.53 2.50 22.59
N LEU A 155 -4.37 3.23 23.69
CA LEU A 155 -4.45 2.65 25.06
C LEU A 155 -5.83 2.07 25.38
N ASN A 156 -6.89 2.61 24.78
CA ASN A 156 -8.27 2.23 25.06
C ASN A 156 -8.93 1.41 23.93
N SER A 157 -8.17 1.01 22.92
CA SER A 157 -8.68 0.29 21.74
C SER A 157 -8.24 -1.17 21.75
N PRO A 158 -9.08 -2.11 21.29
CA PRO A 158 -8.69 -3.50 21.05
C PRO A 158 -7.90 -3.70 19.76
N LEU A 159 -7.64 -2.63 19.00
CA LEU A 159 -6.94 -2.69 17.70
C LEU A 159 -5.43 -2.90 17.89
N HIS A 160 -4.82 -3.54 16.90
CA HIS A 160 -3.39 -3.78 16.87
C HIS A 160 -2.70 -2.90 15.83
N ILE A 161 -1.50 -2.44 16.14
CA ILE A 161 -0.65 -1.73 15.16
C ILE A 161 -0.05 -2.77 14.23
N VAL A 162 -0.29 -2.61 12.92
CA VAL A 162 0.18 -3.53 11.87
C VAL A 162 1.35 -2.96 11.05
N GLY A 163 1.70 -1.70 11.28
CA GLY A 163 2.84 -1.06 10.63
C GLY A 163 2.89 0.44 10.85
N GLU A 164 3.96 1.04 10.36
CA GLU A 164 4.20 2.48 10.41
C GLU A 164 4.72 3.00 9.07
N THR A 165 4.50 4.27 8.81
CA THR A 165 5.10 4.99 7.68
C THR A 165 5.42 6.42 8.07
N SER A 166 6.43 7.00 7.47
CA SER A 166 6.79 8.40 7.68
C SER A 166 6.63 9.19 6.38
N LEU A 167 6.05 10.38 6.48
CA LEU A 167 5.95 11.33 5.37
C LEU A 167 6.89 12.50 5.58
N LEU A 168 7.62 12.88 4.53
CA LEU A 168 8.35 14.13 4.51
C LEU A 168 7.41 15.25 4.05
N VAL A 169 6.82 15.95 5.03
CA VAL A 169 5.96 17.11 4.76
C VAL A 169 6.83 18.33 4.47
N ARG A 170 6.72 18.86 3.25
CA ARG A 170 7.33 20.15 2.88
C ARG A 170 6.22 21.20 2.84
N HIS A 171 6.30 22.17 3.73
CA HIS A 171 5.46 23.36 3.65
C HIS A 171 6.08 24.31 2.60
N ASN A 172 5.28 24.71 1.63
CA ASN A 172 5.63 25.77 0.67
C ASN A 172 5.43 27.13 1.31
#